data_5b1f210c6b8c16530a434c2bf9f36336
#
_entry.id   5b1f210c6b8c16530a434c2bf9f36336
#
_cell.length_a   1.000
_cell.length_b   1.000
_cell.length_c   1.000
_cell.angle_alpha   90.00
_cell.angle_beta   90.00
_cell.angle_gamma   90.00
#
_symmetry.space_group_name_H-M   'P 1'
#
loop_
_entity.id
_entity.type
_entity.pdbx_description
1 polymer ?
#
loop_
_entity_poly.entity_id
_entity_poly.type
_entity_poly.pdbx_seq_one_letter_code
_entity_poly.pdbx_strand_id
1 'polypeptide(L)'
;MARSRRSRKRRTFRQPGGVNKVLPLNQSIPLGIQHVLAMFAGNITVPIIIAAIFGQTTEEKIFLIQMALFVSGVATIIQTVGYKNIGSRLPIIQGTSFAFIPVMAPFAKAGLGAVFTAAFIGGIFQMWIGKKLKPIRHMFPP
;
A
#
# COMPACT_ATOMS: atom_id res chain seq x y z
N MET A 1 -47.31 -18.99 -35.05
CA MET A 1 -45.86 -19.04 -34.72
C MET A 1 -45.55 -18.03 -33.59
N ALA A 2 -45.50 -18.48 -32.36
CA ALA A 2 -45.23 -17.61 -31.19
C ALA A 2 -43.77 -17.78 -30.76
N ARG A 3 -42.98 -16.75 -30.95
CA ARG A 3 -41.57 -16.70 -30.49
C ARG A 3 -41.51 -16.44 -28.97
N SER A 4 -41.20 -17.49 -28.20
CA SER A 4 -40.90 -17.46 -26.81
C SER A 4 -39.67 -16.54 -26.55
N ARG A 5 -39.85 -15.36 -25.98
CA ARG A 5 -38.80 -14.52 -25.46
C ARG A 5 -38.27 -15.15 -24.15
N ARG A 6 -37.20 -15.93 -24.24
CA ARG A 6 -36.44 -16.37 -23.06
C ARG A 6 -35.87 -15.11 -22.35
N SER A 7 -36.49 -14.73 -21.29
CA SER A 7 -35.96 -13.74 -20.33
C SER A 7 -34.60 -14.20 -19.80
N ARG A 8 -33.55 -13.57 -20.28
CA ARG A 8 -32.17 -13.77 -19.80
C ARG A 8 -32.11 -13.15 -18.40
N LYS A 9 -32.35 -13.95 -17.34
CA LYS A 9 -32.12 -13.57 -15.95
C LYS A 9 -30.68 -13.02 -15.86
N ARG A 10 -30.54 -11.69 -15.81
CA ARG A 10 -29.27 -11.05 -15.42
C ARG A 10 -28.95 -11.58 -14.03
N ARG A 11 -27.90 -12.42 -13.95
CA ARG A 11 -27.29 -12.74 -12.66
C ARG A 11 -26.76 -11.43 -12.11
N THR A 12 -27.56 -10.78 -11.28
CA THR A 12 -27.06 -9.72 -10.42
C THR A 12 -26.01 -10.38 -9.53
N PHE A 13 -24.75 -10.03 -9.76
CA PHE A 13 -23.65 -10.35 -8.88
C PHE A 13 -23.99 -9.64 -7.55
N ARG A 14 -24.67 -10.37 -6.69
CA ARG A 14 -24.96 -9.93 -5.32
C ARG A 14 -23.61 -9.89 -4.64
N GLN A 15 -23.01 -8.70 -4.53
CA GLN A 15 -21.80 -8.52 -3.73
C GLN A 15 -22.17 -8.91 -2.29
N PRO A 16 -21.63 -10.02 -1.77
CA PRO A 16 -21.98 -10.45 -0.44
C PRO A 16 -21.18 -9.62 0.57
N GLY A 17 -21.88 -8.68 1.18
CA GLY A 17 -21.37 -8.00 2.36
C GLY A 17 -20.54 -6.75 2.09
N GLY A 18 -21.00 -5.61 2.59
CA GLY A 18 -20.26 -4.36 2.55
C GLY A 18 -18.91 -4.45 3.27
N VAL A 19 -18.12 -3.39 3.18
CA VAL A 19 -16.75 -3.23 3.71
C VAL A 19 -16.60 -3.63 5.20
N ASN A 20 -17.71 -3.67 5.96
CA ASN A 20 -17.72 -4.03 7.37
C ASN A 20 -17.99 -5.52 7.66
N LYS A 21 -18.07 -6.37 6.63
CA LYS A 21 -18.26 -7.81 6.86
C LYS A 21 -16.96 -8.45 7.32
N VAL A 22 -16.93 -8.89 8.56
CA VAL A 22 -15.82 -9.67 9.10
C VAL A 22 -15.90 -11.08 8.51
N LEU A 23 -14.84 -11.47 7.79
CA LEU A 23 -14.68 -12.83 7.27
C LEU A 23 -14.35 -13.79 8.43
N PRO A 24 -14.80 -15.05 8.37
CA PRO A 24 -14.42 -16.03 9.36
C PRO A 24 -12.90 -16.27 9.34
N LEU A 25 -12.30 -16.55 10.49
CA LEU A 25 -10.84 -16.67 10.66
C LEU A 25 -10.21 -17.71 9.72
N ASN A 26 -10.91 -18.81 9.44
CA ASN A 26 -10.43 -19.83 8.52
C ASN A 26 -10.24 -19.35 7.07
N GLN A 27 -10.91 -18.26 6.68
CA GLN A 27 -10.74 -17.60 5.36
C GLN A 27 -9.79 -16.41 5.46
N SER A 28 -9.85 -15.66 6.55
CA SER A 28 -9.04 -14.45 6.74
C SER A 28 -7.56 -14.76 6.89
N ILE A 29 -7.20 -15.85 7.59
CA ILE A 29 -5.80 -16.24 7.83
C ILE A 29 -5.08 -16.60 6.52
N PRO A 30 -5.59 -17.52 5.67
CA PRO A 30 -4.94 -17.84 4.40
C PRO A 30 -4.82 -16.63 3.48
N LEU A 31 -5.86 -15.80 3.39
CA LEU A 31 -5.83 -14.57 2.59
C LEU A 31 -4.79 -13.58 3.12
N GLY A 32 -4.69 -13.41 4.44
CA GLY A 32 -3.68 -12.56 5.07
C GLY A 32 -2.27 -13.03 4.76
N ILE A 33 -2.00 -14.34 4.91
CA ILE A 33 -0.70 -14.94 4.57
C ILE A 33 -0.37 -14.73 3.09
N GLN A 34 -1.32 -14.96 2.19
CA GLN A 34 -1.14 -14.75 0.76
C GLN A 34 -0.77 -13.29 0.44
N HIS A 35 -1.42 -12.32 1.07
CA HIS A 35 -1.10 -10.90 0.89
C HIS A 35 0.29 -10.55 1.40
N VAL A 36 0.68 -11.06 2.57
CA VAL A 36 2.02 -10.85 3.13
C VAL A 36 3.09 -11.43 2.19
N LEU A 37 2.91 -12.67 1.71
CA LEU A 37 3.85 -13.32 0.80
C LEU A 37 3.98 -12.58 -0.53
N ALA A 38 2.87 -12.13 -1.10
CA ALA A 38 2.87 -11.39 -2.36
C ALA A 38 3.67 -10.07 -2.27
N MET A 39 3.63 -9.42 -1.11
CA MET A 39 4.25 -8.13 -0.88
C MET A 39 5.68 -8.21 -0.34
N PHE A 40 6.03 -9.34 0.27
CA PHE A 40 7.31 -9.56 0.94
C PHE A 40 8.50 -9.29 0.01
N ALA A 41 8.47 -9.83 -1.21
CA ALA A 41 9.53 -9.65 -2.19
C ALA A 41 9.77 -8.17 -2.53
N GLY A 42 8.70 -7.41 -2.79
CA GLY A 42 8.78 -5.98 -3.10
C GLY A 42 9.36 -5.16 -1.95
N ASN A 43 8.92 -5.45 -0.72
CA ASN A 43 9.37 -4.75 0.48
C ASN A 43 10.84 -4.98 0.83
N ILE A 44 11.41 -6.12 0.45
CA ILE A 44 12.83 -6.43 0.67
C ILE A 44 13.69 -5.89 -0.48
N THR A 45 13.23 -6.02 -1.72
CA THR A 45 14.03 -5.68 -2.90
C THR A 45 14.35 -4.19 -2.96
N VAL A 46 13.42 -3.32 -2.65
CA VAL A 46 13.64 -1.85 -2.71
C VAL A 46 14.73 -1.41 -1.73
N PRO A 47 14.72 -1.76 -0.43
CA PRO A 47 15.82 -1.43 0.48
C PRO A 47 17.18 -2.00 0.05
N ILE A 48 17.21 -3.20 -0.55
CA ILE A 48 18.45 -3.78 -1.07
C ILE A 48 19.04 -2.93 -2.19
N ILE A 49 18.20 -2.52 -3.15
CA ILE A 49 18.64 -1.69 -4.28
C ILE A 49 19.11 -0.32 -3.78
N ILE A 50 18.35 0.30 -2.88
CA ILE A 50 18.72 1.59 -2.29
C ILE A 50 20.06 1.46 -1.54
N ALA A 51 20.22 0.45 -0.70
CA ALA A 51 21.47 0.21 0.01
C ALA A 51 22.67 0.03 -0.94
N ALA A 52 22.46 -0.65 -2.07
CA ALA A 52 23.50 -0.82 -3.10
C ALA A 52 23.84 0.50 -3.80
N ILE A 53 22.85 1.32 -4.17
CA ILE A 53 23.06 2.63 -4.81
C ILE A 53 23.84 3.58 -3.89
N PHE A 54 23.56 3.52 -2.58
CA PHE A 54 24.19 4.40 -1.58
C PHE A 54 25.48 3.81 -0.98
N GLY A 55 25.95 2.64 -1.45
CA GLY A 55 27.18 2.03 -0.98
C GLY A 55 27.16 1.62 0.49
N GLN A 56 26.00 1.22 1.00
CA GLN A 56 25.80 0.86 2.40
C GLN A 56 26.49 -0.48 2.73
N THR A 57 26.96 -0.61 3.97
CA THR A 57 27.50 -1.85 4.50
C THR A 57 26.45 -2.96 4.60
N THR A 58 26.85 -4.19 4.79
CA THR A 58 25.92 -5.31 4.96
C THR A 58 25.03 -5.12 6.18
N GLU A 59 25.56 -4.60 7.27
CA GLU A 59 24.79 -4.34 8.50
C GLU A 59 23.72 -3.27 8.29
N GLU A 60 24.09 -2.17 7.64
CA GLU A 60 23.15 -1.09 7.30
C GLU A 60 22.06 -1.56 6.34
N LYS A 61 22.41 -2.42 5.38
CA LYS A 61 21.45 -3.05 4.47
C LYS A 61 20.42 -3.90 5.22
N ILE A 62 20.89 -4.74 6.16
CA ILE A 62 20.01 -5.56 7.00
C ILE A 62 19.09 -4.66 7.82
N PHE A 63 19.63 -3.62 8.43
CA PHE A 63 18.87 -2.66 9.20
C PHE A 63 17.77 -1.97 8.36
N LEU A 64 18.11 -1.54 7.13
CA LEU A 64 17.12 -0.92 6.23
C LEU A 64 15.99 -1.87 5.88
N ILE A 65 16.29 -3.15 5.61
CA ILE A 65 15.29 -4.16 5.32
C ILE A 65 14.36 -4.37 6.53
N GLN A 66 14.93 -4.51 7.72
CA GLN A 66 14.18 -4.70 8.96
C GLN A 66 13.25 -3.52 9.23
N MET A 67 13.76 -2.29 9.08
CA MET A 67 12.97 -1.08 9.27
C MET A 67 11.86 -0.94 8.22
N ALA A 68 12.14 -1.27 6.96
CA ALA A 68 11.12 -1.25 5.91
C ALA A 68 9.96 -2.22 6.19
N LEU A 69 10.28 -3.44 6.63
CA LEU A 69 9.27 -4.44 7.03
C LEU A 69 8.49 -4.00 8.26
N PHE A 70 9.17 -3.50 9.29
CA PHE A 70 8.54 -3.03 10.52
C PHE A 70 7.57 -1.86 10.26
N VAL A 71 8.04 -0.82 9.56
CA VAL A 71 7.22 0.36 9.25
C VAL A 71 6.06 0.00 8.32
N SER A 72 6.28 -0.90 7.35
CA SER A 72 5.22 -1.44 6.49
C SER A 72 4.13 -2.13 7.30
N GLY A 73 4.50 -2.96 8.28
CA GLY A 73 3.56 -3.62 9.18
C GLY A 73 2.75 -2.62 10.00
N VAL A 74 3.41 -1.65 10.63
CA VAL A 74 2.74 -0.60 11.42
C VAL A 74 1.80 0.23 10.54
N ALA A 75 2.26 0.67 9.37
CA ALA A 75 1.44 1.43 8.42
C ALA A 75 0.22 0.64 7.95
N THR A 76 0.37 -0.67 7.69
CA THR A 76 -0.72 -1.57 7.30
C THR A 76 -1.76 -1.69 8.42
N ILE A 77 -1.34 -1.81 9.67
CA ILE A 77 -2.25 -1.86 10.83
C ILE A 77 -3.04 -0.55 10.92
N ILE A 78 -2.36 0.60 10.86
CA ILE A 78 -3.01 1.92 10.91
C ILE A 78 -4.01 2.08 9.76
N GLN A 79 -3.63 1.65 8.55
CA GLN A 79 -4.47 1.72 7.36
C GLN A 79 -5.73 0.85 7.49
N THR A 80 -5.58 -0.36 8.02
CA THR A 80 -6.65 -1.36 8.12
C THR A 80 -7.60 -1.08 9.28
N VAL A 81 -7.07 -0.75 10.46
CA VAL A 81 -7.89 -0.44 11.65
C VAL A 81 -8.61 0.89 11.47
N GLY A 82 -7.91 1.88 10.95
CA GLY A 82 -8.42 3.22 10.74
C GLY A 82 -8.83 3.93 12.03
N TYR A 83 -8.30 5.12 12.27
CA TYR A 83 -8.66 5.92 13.42
C TYR A 83 -9.13 7.32 12.98
N LYS A 84 -10.35 7.69 13.31
CA LYS A 84 -10.97 8.97 12.89
C LYS A 84 -10.87 9.17 11.37
N ASN A 85 -9.98 10.08 10.92
CA ASN A 85 -9.78 10.45 9.52
C ASN A 85 -8.51 9.83 8.92
N ILE A 86 -7.83 8.93 9.63
CA ILE A 86 -6.61 8.24 9.21
C ILE A 86 -6.94 6.77 8.92
N GLY A 87 -6.48 6.25 7.79
CA GLY A 87 -6.76 4.89 7.33
C GLY A 87 -8.08 4.75 6.58
N SER A 88 -8.08 3.89 5.57
CA SER A 88 -9.27 3.65 4.72
C SER A 88 -10.20 2.58 5.28
N ARG A 89 -9.80 1.87 6.34
CA ARG A 89 -10.48 0.67 6.88
C ARG A 89 -10.62 -0.45 5.85
N LEU A 90 -9.70 -0.49 4.91
CA LEU A 90 -9.59 -1.54 3.91
C LEU A 90 -8.33 -2.37 4.19
N PRO A 91 -8.34 -3.68 3.94
CA PRO A 91 -7.18 -4.55 4.11
C PRO A 91 -6.16 -4.33 2.99
N ILE A 92 -5.61 -3.12 2.93
CA ILE A 92 -4.60 -2.71 1.95
C ILE A 92 -3.25 -2.72 2.64
N ILE A 93 -2.35 -3.58 2.18
CA ILE A 93 -0.99 -3.65 2.71
C ILE A 93 -0.20 -2.44 2.19
N GLN A 94 0.50 -1.77 3.10
CA GLN A 94 1.40 -0.67 2.81
C GLN A 94 2.83 -1.18 2.66
N GLY A 95 3.59 -0.63 1.70
CA GLY A 95 4.98 -1.03 1.53
C GLY A 95 5.79 -0.11 0.65
N THR A 96 7.03 -0.50 0.41
CA THR A 96 7.96 0.23 -0.44
C THR A 96 7.54 0.15 -1.90
N SER A 97 7.85 1.19 -2.68
CA SER A 97 7.52 1.26 -4.10
C SER A 97 8.79 1.41 -4.95
N PHE A 98 8.89 0.61 -6.00
CA PHE A 98 9.96 0.70 -7.00
C PHE A 98 10.02 2.06 -7.70
N ALA A 99 8.89 2.77 -7.77
CA ALA A 99 8.82 4.11 -8.37
C ALA A 99 9.73 5.14 -7.68
N PHE A 100 10.08 4.93 -6.41
CA PHE A 100 10.99 5.81 -5.67
C PHE A 100 12.46 5.60 -6.01
N ILE A 101 12.86 4.43 -6.51
CA ILE A 101 14.26 4.12 -6.82
C ILE A 101 14.88 5.15 -7.78
N PRO A 102 14.31 5.42 -8.96
CA PRO A 102 14.86 6.41 -9.88
C PRO A 102 14.85 7.84 -9.33
N VAL A 103 13.92 8.14 -8.43
CA VAL A 103 13.84 9.45 -7.76
C VAL A 103 14.94 9.60 -6.71
N MET A 104 15.29 8.52 -6.01
CA MET A 104 16.31 8.54 -4.95
C MET A 104 17.74 8.43 -5.49
N ALA A 105 17.95 7.73 -6.60
CA ALA A 105 19.28 7.48 -7.15
C ALA A 105 20.12 8.75 -7.39
N PRO A 106 19.58 9.89 -7.89
CA PRO A 106 20.35 11.13 -8.05
C PRO A 106 20.89 11.71 -6.73
N PHE A 107 20.27 11.35 -5.61
CA PHE A 107 20.67 11.83 -4.28
C PHE A 107 21.74 10.95 -3.62
N ALA A 108 22.30 9.96 -4.32
CA ALA A 108 23.32 9.07 -3.77
C ALA A 108 24.52 9.82 -3.19
N LYS A 109 24.93 10.93 -3.81
CA LYS A 109 26.02 11.79 -3.31
C LYS A 109 25.65 12.56 -2.04
N ALA A 110 24.38 12.84 -1.81
CA ALA A 110 23.90 13.55 -0.64
C ALA A 110 23.68 12.64 0.58
N GLY A 111 23.72 11.34 0.38
CA GLY A 111 23.57 10.34 1.44
C GLY A 111 22.11 10.03 1.80
N LEU A 112 21.92 8.91 2.52
CA LEU A 112 20.60 8.44 2.95
C LEU A 112 19.83 9.43 3.82
N GLY A 113 20.53 10.20 4.66
CA GLY A 113 19.91 11.21 5.52
C GLY A 113 19.12 12.26 4.73
N ALA A 114 19.65 12.71 3.58
CA ALA A 114 18.99 13.65 2.71
C ALA A 114 17.71 13.03 2.10
N VAL A 115 17.77 11.76 1.69
CA VAL A 115 16.64 11.02 1.15
C VAL A 115 15.52 10.86 2.17
N PHE A 116 15.86 10.48 3.41
CA PHE A 116 14.85 10.33 4.47
C PHE A 116 14.23 11.67 4.86
N THR A 117 15.01 12.75 4.87
CA THR A 117 14.48 14.09 5.12
C THR A 117 13.52 14.52 4.01
N ALA A 118 13.90 14.30 2.74
CA ALA A 118 13.03 14.59 1.60
C ALA A 118 11.75 13.74 1.63
N ALA A 119 11.85 12.46 1.95
CA ALA A 119 10.71 11.56 2.08
C ALA A 119 9.75 12.01 3.22
N PHE A 120 10.29 12.45 4.35
CA PHE A 120 9.50 12.98 5.47
C PHE A 120 8.73 14.25 5.07
N ILE A 121 9.41 15.21 4.45
CA ILE A 121 8.79 16.44 3.95
C ILE A 121 7.72 16.12 2.88
N GLY A 122 8.04 15.22 1.95
CA GLY A 122 7.12 14.74 0.93
C GLY A 122 5.88 14.08 1.53
N GLY A 123 6.04 13.28 2.58
CA GLY A 123 4.94 12.65 3.32
C GLY A 123 3.99 13.68 3.95
N ILE A 124 4.53 14.72 4.57
CA ILE A 124 3.73 15.83 5.13
C ILE A 124 2.96 16.55 4.01
N PHE A 125 3.63 16.83 2.90
CA PHE A 125 3.03 17.49 1.74
C PHE A 125 1.91 16.64 1.13
N GLN A 126 2.12 15.33 0.98
CA GLN A 126 1.12 14.39 0.49
C GLN A 126 -0.11 14.33 1.41
N MET A 127 0.10 14.34 2.72
CA MET A 127 -0.99 14.40 3.69
C MET A 127 -1.81 15.70 3.58
N TRP A 128 -1.14 16.83 3.33
CA TRP A 128 -1.80 18.11 3.12
C TRP A 128 -2.61 18.13 1.82
N ILE A 129 -2.05 17.63 0.71
CA ILE A 129 -2.75 17.46 -0.56
C ILE A 129 -3.95 16.53 -0.39
N GLY A 130 -3.81 15.40 0.28
CA GLY A 130 -4.89 14.45 0.51
C GLY A 130 -6.11 15.08 1.19
N LYS A 131 -5.90 16.00 2.12
CA LYS A 131 -6.97 16.80 2.73
C LYS A 131 -7.63 17.76 1.74
N LYS A 132 -6.86 18.37 0.84
CA LYS A 132 -7.33 19.31 -0.17
C LYS A 132 -8.07 18.63 -1.33
N LEU A 133 -7.76 17.37 -1.62
CA LEU A 133 -8.42 16.58 -2.69
C LEU A 133 -9.86 16.14 -2.32
N LYS A 134 -10.21 16.18 -1.04
CA LYS A 134 -11.55 15.79 -0.58
C LYS A 134 -12.71 16.49 -1.33
N PRO A 135 -12.67 17.79 -1.62
CA PRO A 135 -13.72 18.46 -2.40
C PRO A 135 -13.73 18.09 -3.89
N ILE A 136 -12.60 17.61 -4.45
CA ILE A 136 -12.48 17.28 -5.88
C ILE A 136 -12.96 15.85 -6.17
N ARG A 137 -13.27 15.07 -5.15
CA ARG A 137 -13.70 13.67 -5.26
C ARG A 137 -14.92 13.49 -6.20
N HIS A 138 -15.79 14.49 -6.32
CA HIS A 138 -16.95 14.42 -7.21
C HIS A 138 -16.59 14.46 -8.70
N MET A 139 -15.36 14.87 -9.06
CA MET A 139 -14.86 14.87 -10.45
C MET A 139 -14.39 13.47 -10.91
N PHE A 140 -14.22 12.55 -9.98
CA PHE A 140 -13.85 11.14 -10.26
C PHE A 140 -15.07 10.27 -9.99
N PRO A 141 -15.92 9.97 -11.01
CA PRO A 141 -17.04 9.06 -10.85
C PRO A 141 -16.52 7.65 -10.52
N PRO A 142 -17.28 6.85 -9.73
CA PRO A 142 -16.92 5.48 -9.39
C PRO A 142 -16.93 4.53 -10.60
#